data_75ae20ef1bff5be16b5a6b93e1f79c0d
#
_entry.id   75ae20ef1bff5be16b5a6b93e1f79c0d
#
_cell.length_a   1.000
_cell.length_b   1.000
_cell.length_c   1.000
_cell.angle_alpha   90.00
_cell.angle_beta   90.00
_cell.angle_gamma   90.00
#
_symmetry.space_group_name_H-M   'P 1'
#
loop_
_entity.id
_entity.type
_entity.pdbx_description
1 polymer ?
#
loop_
_entity_poly.entity_id
_entity_poly.type
_entity_poly.pdbx_seq_one_letter_code
_entity_poly.pdbx_strand_id
1 'polypeptide(L)'
;VQDEEIIERIKKKDYAGLEELLAVYGDSMLRTIHSVLSQPHEVSERQDVANEVFYEVWQKIAAYQPERSRLITWLLLISRSRAIDHKRKLNKRSLEEKPVDEQELAIEDSPLTKENFLGFIEDLEALDQRIFLLYYFYQESPETIAEQTDLNISAIYNRLSHGRKRLKERMTIDGF
;
A
#
# COMPACT_ATOMS: atom_id res chain seq x y z
N VAL A 1 16.52 -17.35 -2.87
CA VAL A 1 17.30 -17.55 -4.11
C VAL A 1 16.56 -17.00 -5.30
N GLN A 2 15.33 -17.43 -5.54
CA GLN A 2 14.54 -16.95 -6.68
C GLN A 2 14.30 -15.43 -6.64
N ASP A 3 13.96 -14.89 -5.48
CA ASP A 3 13.72 -13.44 -5.32
C ASP A 3 14.98 -12.62 -5.61
N GLU A 4 16.13 -13.09 -5.17
CA GLU A 4 17.42 -12.41 -5.41
C GLU A 4 17.73 -12.33 -6.90
N GLU A 5 17.51 -13.39 -7.65
CA GLU A 5 17.72 -13.41 -9.10
C GLU A 5 16.78 -12.44 -9.83
N ILE A 6 15.50 -12.45 -9.46
CA ILE A 6 14.50 -11.53 -10.00
C ILE A 6 14.92 -10.08 -9.75
N ILE A 7 15.29 -9.76 -8.51
CA ILE A 7 15.70 -8.42 -8.10
C ILE A 7 16.93 -7.96 -8.91
N GLU A 8 17.94 -8.81 -9.03
CA GLU A 8 19.16 -8.47 -9.76
C GLU A 8 18.91 -8.24 -11.26
N ARG A 9 18.03 -9.04 -11.88
CA ARG A 9 17.62 -8.81 -13.27
C ARG A 9 16.94 -7.46 -13.45
N ILE A 10 15.98 -7.13 -12.58
CA ILE A 10 15.27 -5.85 -12.66
C ILE A 10 16.21 -4.68 -12.42
N LYS A 11 17.16 -4.79 -11.48
CA LYS A 11 18.19 -3.77 -11.26
C LYS A 11 19.02 -3.53 -12.53
N LYS A 12 19.30 -4.56 -13.30
CA LYS A 12 20.00 -4.48 -14.58
C LYS A 12 19.12 -4.02 -15.75
N LYS A 13 17.86 -3.67 -15.45
CA LYS A 13 16.86 -3.27 -16.45
C LYS A 13 16.56 -4.37 -17.47
N ASP A 14 16.62 -5.62 -17.04
CA ASP A 14 16.21 -6.79 -17.81
C ASP A 14 14.70 -7.05 -17.60
N TYR A 15 13.92 -6.88 -18.67
CA TYR A 15 12.47 -7.07 -18.64
C TYR A 15 12.06 -8.48 -18.24
N ALA A 16 12.88 -9.48 -18.55
CA ALA A 16 12.60 -10.86 -18.14
C ALA A 16 12.48 -10.99 -16.61
N GLY A 17 13.22 -10.20 -15.85
CA GLY A 17 13.09 -10.14 -14.40
C GLY A 17 11.74 -9.61 -13.94
N LEU A 18 11.21 -8.59 -14.62
CA LEU A 18 9.87 -8.07 -14.32
C LEU A 18 8.78 -9.07 -14.69
N GLU A 19 8.88 -9.72 -15.85
CA GLU A 19 7.96 -10.78 -16.28
C GLU A 19 7.93 -11.93 -15.26
N GLU A 20 9.08 -12.34 -14.78
CA GLU A 20 9.20 -13.38 -13.76
C GLU A 20 8.58 -12.94 -12.42
N LEU A 21 8.84 -11.71 -11.99
CA LEU A 21 8.23 -11.14 -10.78
C LEU A 21 6.70 -11.16 -10.88
N LEU A 22 6.17 -10.72 -12.01
CA LEU A 22 4.72 -10.71 -12.24
C LEU A 22 4.12 -12.12 -12.34
N ALA A 23 4.87 -13.08 -12.88
CA ALA A 23 4.42 -14.48 -12.91
C ALA A 23 4.31 -15.07 -11.50
N VAL A 24 5.21 -14.71 -10.61
CA VAL A 24 5.23 -15.23 -9.22
C VAL A 24 4.27 -14.45 -8.31
N TYR A 25 4.27 -13.13 -8.38
CA TYR A 25 3.60 -12.24 -7.42
C TYR A 25 2.44 -11.44 -7.99
N GLY A 26 2.28 -11.41 -9.30
CA GLY A 26 1.29 -10.56 -9.97
C GLY A 26 -0.13 -10.79 -9.50
N ASP A 27 -0.55 -12.05 -9.34
CA ASP A 27 -1.89 -12.38 -8.87
C ASP A 27 -2.16 -11.85 -7.45
N SER A 28 -1.18 -11.96 -6.56
CA SER A 28 -1.29 -11.43 -5.20
C SER A 28 -1.39 -9.91 -5.20
N MET A 29 -0.60 -9.24 -6.05
CA MET A 29 -0.64 -7.79 -6.21
C MET A 29 -1.99 -7.32 -6.76
N LEU A 30 -2.50 -7.98 -7.79
CA LEU A 30 -3.81 -7.67 -8.39
C LEU A 30 -4.95 -7.90 -7.39
N ARG A 31 -4.94 -9.00 -6.64
CA ARG A 31 -5.94 -9.25 -5.61
C ARG A 31 -5.94 -8.16 -4.53
N THR A 32 -4.77 -7.68 -4.15
CA THR A 32 -4.66 -6.56 -3.21
C THR A 32 -5.29 -5.29 -3.79
N ILE A 33 -5.00 -4.95 -5.04
CA ILE A 33 -5.60 -3.80 -5.72
C ILE A 33 -7.12 -3.97 -5.81
N HIS A 34 -7.60 -5.13 -6.21
CA HIS A 34 -9.03 -5.41 -6.35
C HIS A 34 -9.77 -5.38 -5.02
N SER A 35 -9.13 -5.80 -3.92
CA SER A 35 -9.74 -5.73 -2.59
C SER A 35 -9.96 -4.29 -2.12
N VAL A 36 -9.11 -3.37 -2.54
CA VAL A 36 -9.25 -1.93 -2.25
C VAL A 36 -10.26 -1.27 -3.19
N LEU A 37 -10.15 -1.53 -4.50
CA LEU A 37 -11.00 -0.95 -5.54
C LEU A 37 -12.15 -1.91 -5.88
N SER A 38 -12.98 -2.20 -4.89
CA SER A 38 -14.03 -3.24 -4.97
C SER A 38 -15.37 -2.75 -5.51
N GLN A 39 -15.61 -1.44 -5.49
CA GLN A 39 -16.89 -0.86 -5.88
C GLN A 39 -17.04 -0.79 -7.41
N PRO A 40 -18.28 -0.87 -7.95
CA PRO A 40 -18.48 -0.86 -9.39
C PRO A 40 -17.85 0.33 -10.12
N HIS A 41 -17.90 1.52 -9.53
CA HIS A 41 -17.31 2.74 -10.11
C HIS A 41 -15.78 2.78 -10.04
N GLU A 42 -15.18 1.88 -9.27
CA GLU A 42 -13.72 1.80 -9.09
C GLU A 42 -13.07 0.76 -10.02
N VAL A 43 -13.86 -0.12 -10.63
CA VAL A 43 -13.36 -1.22 -11.45
C VAL A 43 -12.50 -0.73 -12.61
N SER A 44 -12.88 0.38 -13.25
CA SER A 44 -12.14 0.96 -14.38
C SER A 44 -10.76 1.48 -13.99
N GLU A 45 -10.53 1.78 -12.71
CA GLU A 45 -9.25 2.29 -12.20
C GLU A 45 -8.22 1.18 -11.94
N ARG A 46 -8.68 -0.07 -11.81
CA ARG A 46 -7.80 -1.20 -11.43
C ARG A 46 -6.61 -1.38 -12.37
N GLN A 47 -6.84 -1.25 -13.67
CA GLN A 47 -5.78 -1.42 -14.67
C GLN A 47 -4.74 -0.31 -14.58
N ASP A 48 -5.18 0.93 -14.40
CA ASP A 48 -4.28 2.08 -14.27
C ASP A 48 -3.43 1.95 -13.00
N VAL A 49 -4.05 1.56 -11.89
CA VAL A 49 -3.33 1.31 -10.63
C VAL A 49 -2.31 0.19 -10.79
N ALA A 50 -2.70 -0.92 -11.41
CA ALA A 50 -1.79 -2.04 -11.67
C ALA A 50 -0.58 -1.60 -12.49
N ASN A 51 -0.80 -0.83 -13.53
CA ASN A 51 0.28 -0.31 -14.37
C ASN A 51 1.22 0.64 -13.59
N GLU A 52 0.68 1.52 -12.77
CA GLU A 52 1.47 2.40 -11.90
C GLU A 52 2.31 1.60 -10.91
N VAL A 53 1.72 0.57 -10.29
CA VAL A 53 2.42 -0.28 -9.33
C VAL A 53 3.57 -1.02 -10.00
N PHE A 54 3.33 -1.62 -11.15
CA PHE A 54 4.36 -2.36 -11.88
C PHE A 54 5.49 -1.45 -12.32
N TYR A 55 5.17 -0.25 -12.79
CA TYR A 55 6.16 0.77 -13.14
C TYR A 55 6.98 1.22 -11.91
N GLU A 56 6.31 1.44 -10.79
CA GLU A 56 6.97 1.82 -9.54
C GLU A 56 7.93 0.72 -9.05
N VAL A 57 7.52 -0.54 -9.11
CA VAL A 57 8.40 -1.67 -8.79
C VAL A 57 9.62 -1.69 -9.71
N TRP A 58 9.42 -1.51 -11.00
CA TRP A 58 10.51 -1.43 -11.97
C TRP A 58 11.50 -0.31 -11.66
N GLN A 59 11.00 0.85 -11.25
CA GLN A 59 11.84 2.00 -10.93
C GLN A 59 12.57 1.85 -9.59
N LYS A 60 11.90 1.27 -8.60
CA LYS A 60 12.34 1.33 -7.18
C LYS A 60 12.86 0.02 -6.61
N ILE A 61 12.93 -1.05 -7.39
CA ILE A 61 13.39 -2.36 -6.90
C ILE A 61 14.80 -2.28 -6.30
N ALA A 62 15.66 -1.39 -6.81
CA ALA A 62 17.00 -1.19 -6.27
C ALA A 62 17.01 -0.68 -4.83
N ALA A 63 15.92 -0.04 -4.40
CA ALA A 63 15.75 0.49 -3.05
C ALA A 63 15.19 -0.55 -2.06
N TYR A 64 14.71 -1.68 -2.56
CA TYR A 64 14.22 -2.77 -1.71
C TYR A 64 15.34 -3.34 -0.84
N GLN A 65 15.06 -3.53 0.43
CA GLN A 65 16.01 -4.06 1.42
C GLN A 65 15.50 -5.38 2.01
N PRO A 66 16.10 -6.51 1.65
CA PRO A 66 15.67 -7.83 2.14
C PRO A 66 15.68 -7.97 3.66
N GLU A 67 16.58 -7.24 4.33
CA GLU A 67 16.71 -7.26 5.79
C GLU A 67 15.51 -6.65 6.52
N ARG A 68 14.74 -5.80 5.81
CA ARG A 68 13.61 -5.06 6.38
C ARG A 68 12.29 -5.78 6.22
N SER A 69 12.08 -6.41 5.06
CA SER A 69 10.84 -7.12 4.77
C SER A 69 11.04 -8.16 3.68
N ARG A 70 10.13 -9.12 3.62
CA ARG A 70 10.05 -10.05 2.50
C ARG A 70 9.63 -9.29 1.24
N LEU A 71 10.07 -9.74 0.07
CA LEU A 71 9.73 -9.13 -1.21
C LEU A 71 8.21 -9.03 -1.40
N ILE A 72 7.48 -10.10 -1.11
CA ILE A 72 6.02 -10.10 -1.22
C ILE A 72 5.37 -9.01 -0.34
N THR A 73 5.84 -8.81 0.88
CA THR A 73 5.32 -7.77 1.78
C THR A 73 5.53 -6.38 1.19
N TRP A 74 6.72 -6.10 0.68
CA TRP A 74 7.05 -4.83 0.02
C TRP A 74 6.15 -4.57 -1.21
N LEU A 75 5.96 -5.60 -2.06
CA LEU A 75 5.13 -5.51 -3.25
C LEU A 75 3.66 -5.24 -2.91
N LEU A 76 3.13 -5.93 -1.89
CA LEU A 76 1.73 -5.77 -1.49
C LEU A 76 1.47 -4.43 -0.82
N LEU A 77 2.44 -3.89 -0.09
CA LEU A 77 2.34 -2.55 0.50
C LEU A 77 2.29 -1.47 -0.58
N ILE A 78 3.11 -1.56 -1.60
CA ILE A 78 3.05 -0.64 -2.75
C ILE A 78 1.69 -0.76 -3.45
N SER A 79 1.25 -1.98 -3.71
CA SER A 79 -0.04 -2.24 -4.38
C SER A 79 -1.20 -1.63 -3.61
N ARG A 80 -1.25 -1.87 -2.31
CA ARG A 80 -2.30 -1.35 -1.43
C ARG A 80 -2.25 0.18 -1.33
N SER A 81 -1.06 0.74 -1.14
CA SER A 81 -0.86 2.18 -1.01
C SER A 81 -1.34 2.93 -2.26
N ARG A 82 -0.98 2.46 -3.45
CA ARG A 82 -1.42 3.09 -4.70
C ARG A 82 -2.92 2.96 -4.92
N ALA A 83 -3.49 1.80 -4.62
CA ALA A 83 -4.93 1.58 -4.73
C ALA A 83 -5.72 2.49 -3.78
N ILE A 84 -5.27 2.65 -2.54
CA ILE A 84 -5.88 3.56 -1.56
C ILE A 84 -5.79 5.02 -2.03
N ASP A 85 -4.64 5.44 -2.56
CA ASP A 85 -4.46 6.79 -3.09
C ASP A 85 -5.45 7.07 -4.23
N HIS A 86 -5.63 6.15 -5.16
CA HIS A 86 -6.62 6.26 -6.24
C HIS A 86 -8.05 6.29 -5.71
N LYS A 87 -8.38 5.42 -4.79
CA LYS A 87 -9.70 5.38 -4.15
C LYS A 87 -10.05 6.73 -3.52
N ARG A 88 -9.12 7.34 -2.82
CA ARG A 88 -9.32 8.65 -2.18
C ARG A 88 -9.47 9.78 -3.19
N LYS A 89 -8.72 9.75 -4.28
CA LYS A 89 -8.86 10.73 -5.36
C LYS A 89 -10.21 10.63 -6.05
N LEU A 90 -10.67 9.41 -6.33
CA LEU A 90 -12.01 9.17 -6.87
C LEU A 90 -13.08 9.68 -5.91
N ASN A 91 -12.91 9.40 -4.66
CA ASN A 91 -13.83 9.83 -3.64
C ASN A 91 -13.92 11.36 -3.49
N LYS A 92 -12.82 12.07 -3.61
CA LYS A 92 -12.82 13.55 -3.62
C LYS A 92 -13.52 14.15 -4.84
N ARG A 93 -13.55 13.44 -5.98
CA ARG A 93 -14.21 13.89 -7.20
C ARG A 93 -15.71 13.67 -7.18
N SER A 94 -16.18 12.75 -6.38
CA SER A 94 -17.59 12.41 -6.23
C SER A 94 -18.17 13.16 -5.04
N LEU A 95 -19.05 14.12 -5.28
CA LEU A 95 -19.73 14.89 -4.23
C LEU A 95 -20.81 14.08 -3.49
N GLU A 96 -21.07 12.85 -3.91
CA GLU A 96 -22.14 11.99 -3.38
C GLU A 96 -21.63 10.83 -2.53
N GLU A 97 -20.51 11.00 -1.82
CA GLU A 97 -19.90 9.88 -1.17
C GLU A 97 -20.61 9.38 0.07
N LYS A 98 -20.98 8.11 -0.05
CA LYS A 98 -21.26 7.31 1.12
C LYS A 98 -19.92 6.94 1.77
N PRO A 99 -19.82 7.01 3.12
CA PRO A 99 -18.67 6.46 3.82
C PRO A 99 -18.48 5.02 3.36
N VAL A 100 -17.25 4.63 3.11
CA VAL A 100 -16.93 3.25 2.78
C VAL A 100 -17.37 2.41 3.97
N ASP A 101 -18.30 1.49 3.74
CA ASP A 101 -18.76 0.57 4.78
C ASP A 101 -17.57 -0.35 5.11
N GLU A 102 -17.16 -0.37 6.39
CA GLU A 102 -16.06 -1.21 6.87
C GLU A 102 -16.24 -2.69 6.51
N GLN A 103 -17.51 -3.13 6.37
CA GLN A 103 -17.84 -4.51 6.00
C GLN A 103 -17.55 -4.82 4.53
N GLU A 104 -17.51 -3.82 3.66
CA GLU A 104 -17.22 -4.00 2.24
C GLU A 104 -15.70 -4.12 1.95
N LEU A 105 -14.88 -3.75 2.92
CA LEU A 105 -13.45 -3.98 2.86
C LEU A 105 -13.16 -5.41 3.28
N ALA A 106 -13.50 -6.35 2.40
CA ALA A 106 -13.24 -7.77 2.62
C ALA A 106 -11.73 -8.01 2.71
N ILE A 107 -11.20 -7.74 3.89
CA ILE A 107 -9.81 -7.96 4.26
C ILE A 107 -9.48 -9.46 4.18
N GLU A 108 -10.50 -10.31 4.23
CA GLU A 108 -10.39 -11.76 4.21
C GLU A 108 -9.67 -12.31 2.96
N ASP A 109 -9.80 -11.62 1.81
CA ASP A 109 -9.15 -12.03 0.56
C ASP A 109 -7.84 -11.30 0.28
N SER A 110 -7.40 -10.40 1.17
CA SER A 110 -6.13 -9.70 0.98
C SER A 110 -4.96 -10.59 1.38
N PRO A 111 -3.95 -10.78 0.51
CA PRO A 111 -2.74 -11.50 0.87
C PRO A 111 -1.86 -10.75 1.87
N LEU A 112 -2.14 -9.47 2.15
CA LEU A 112 -1.48 -8.69 3.17
C LEU A 112 -2.21 -8.85 4.50
N THR A 113 -1.63 -9.58 5.42
CA THR A 113 -2.21 -9.78 6.75
C THR A 113 -1.94 -8.59 7.68
N LYS A 114 -2.78 -8.44 8.70
CA LYS A 114 -2.59 -7.44 9.75
C LYS A 114 -1.23 -7.58 10.43
N GLU A 115 -0.83 -8.80 10.72
CA GLU A 115 0.45 -9.12 11.36
C GLU A 115 1.63 -8.67 10.49
N ASN A 116 1.58 -8.93 9.19
CA ASN A 116 2.62 -8.50 8.26
C ASN A 116 2.70 -6.97 8.18
N PHE A 117 1.57 -6.30 8.17
CA PHE A 117 1.51 -4.84 8.17
C PHE A 117 2.09 -4.25 9.47
N LEU A 118 1.69 -4.80 10.63
CA LEU A 118 2.19 -4.36 11.93
C LEU A 118 3.70 -4.57 12.05
N GLY A 119 4.22 -5.69 11.54
CA GLY A 119 5.66 -5.92 11.49
C GLY A 119 6.41 -4.87 10.68
N PHE A 120 5.80 -4.39 9.60
CA PHE A 120 6.37 -3.34 8.76
C PHE A 120 6.49 -1.99 9.49
N ILE A 121 5.52 -1.65 10.32
CA ILE A 121 5.45 -0.37 11.04
C ILE A 121 5.87 -0.46 12.51
N GLU A 122 6.48 -1.58 12.93
CA GLU A 122 6.84 -1.83 14.33
C GLU A 122 7.76 -0.78 14.97
N ASP A 123 8.52 -0.07 14.15
CA ASP A 123 9.43 0.99 14.61
C ASP A 123 8.75 2.32 14.91
N LEU A 124 7.48 2.47 14.55
CA LEU A 124 6.72 3.67 14.86
C LEU A 124 6.21 3.61 16.32
N GLU A 125 5.95 4.78 16.90
CA GLU A 125 5.29 4.86 18.20
C GLU A 125 3.90 4.22 18.17
N ALA A 126 3.42 3.75 19.30
CA ALA A 126 2.13 3.03 19.40
C ALA A 126 0.96 3.81 18.80
N LEU A 127 0.89 5.12 19.04
CA LEU A 127 -0.15 5.97 18.45
C LEU A 127 -0.03 6.04 16.92
N ASP A 128 1.18 6.21 16.40
CA ASP A 128 1.43 6.25 14.96
C ASP A 128 1.14 4.91 14.30
N GLN A 129 1.48 3.80 14.95
CA GLN A 129 1.09 2.46 14.48
C GLN A 129 -0.42 2.34 14.33
N ARG A 130 -1.19 2.81 15.31
CA ARG A 130 -2.64 2.80 15.26
C ARG A 130 -3.18 3.65 14.11
N ILE A 131 -2.64 4.85 13.93
CA ILE A 131 -3.02 5.77 12.85
C ILE A 131 -2.72 5.13 11.48
N PHE A 132 -1.53 4.56 11.31
CA PHE A 132 -1.14 3.89 10.07
C PHE A 132 -2.02 2.66 9.79
N LEU A 133 -2.33 1.87 10.82
CA LEU A 133 -3.20 0.72 10.70
C LEU A 133 -4.60 1.15 10.23
N LEU A 134 -5.18 2.16 10.84
CA LEU A 134 -6.49 2.68 10.47
C LEU A 134 -6.49 3.27 9.06
N TYR A 135 -5.47 4.02 8.71
CA TYR A 135 -5.40 4.71 7.43
C TYR A 135 -5.10 3.76 6.26
N TYR A 136 -4.07 2.92 6.38
CA TYR A 136 -3.59 2.08 5.29
C TYR A 136 -4.21 0.69 5.26
N PHE A 137 -4.46 0.08 6.40
CA PHE A 137 -5.01 -1.27 6.45
C PHE A 137 -6.54 -1.25 6.44
N TYR A 138 -7.16 -0.49 7.32
CA TYR A 138 -8.62 -0.38 7.41
C TYR A 138 -9.22 0.68 6.50
N GLN A 139 -8.41 1.48 5.83
CA GLN A 139 -8.83 2.51 4.86
C GLN A 139 -9.77 3.57 5.45
N GLU A 140 -9.61 3.88 6.73
CA GLU A 140 -10.37 4.92 7.39
C GLU A 140 -9.96 6.31 6.88
N SER A 141 -10.93 7.24 6.84
CA SER A 141 -10.65 8.62 6.48
C SER A 141 -9.86 9.33 7.60
N PRO A 142 -9.05 10.36 7.28
CA PRO A 142 -8.40 11.16 8.33
C PRO A 142 -9.39 11.75 9.34
N GLU A 143 -10.58 12.11 8.89
CA GLU A 143 -11.66 12.62 9.76
C GLU A 143 -12.09 11.58 10.78
N THR A 144 -12.33 10.35 10.32
CA THR A 144 -12.70 9.22 11.20
C THR A 144 -11.57 8.88 12.17
N ILE A 145 -10.34 8.89 11.70
CA ILE A 145 -9.16 8.62 12.54
C ILE A 145 -9.02 9.70 13.62
N ALA A 146 -9.25 10.97 13.26
CA ALA A 146 -9.24 12.07 14.21
C ALA A 146 -10.27 11.88 15.35
N GLU A 147 -11.48 11.46 15.00
CA GLU A 147 -12.52 11.16 15.98
C GLU A 147 -12.11 10.00 16.91
N GLN A 148 -11.58 8.92 16.34
CA GLN A 148 -11.21 7.72 17.11
C GLN A 148 -9.98 7.92 18.00
N THR A 149 -9.11 8.86 17.67
CA THR A 149 -7.85 9.11 18.39
C THR A 149 -7.88 10.36 19.26
N ASP A 150 -8.98 11.10 19.28
CA ASP A 150 -9.11 12.39 19.97
C ASP A 150 -8.07 13.44 19.51
N LEU A 151 -7.65 13.34 18.26
CA LEU A 151 -6.74 14.30 17.63
C LEU A 151 -7.50 15.12 16.59
N ASN A 152 -6.98 16.32 16.28
CA ASN A 152 -7.52 17.07 15.15
C ASN A 152 -6.97 16.53 13.82
N ILE A 153 -7.63 16.87 12.72
CA ILE A 153 -7.28 16.38 11.37
C ILE A 153 -5.85 16.79 11.00
N SER A 154 -5.42 17.99 11.33
CA SER A 154 -4.06 18.47 11.08
C SER A 154 -3.01 17.60 11.75
N ALA A 155 -3.27 17.16 12.99
CA ALA A 155 -2.39 16.26 13.72
C ALA A 155 -2.29 14.90 13.03
N ILE A 156 -3.41 14.38 12.50
CA ILE A 156 -3.41 13.13 11.75
C ILE A 156 -2.54 13.24 10.49
N TYR A 157 -2.71 14.28 9.69
CA TYR A 157 -1.89 14.52 8.50
C TYR A 157 -0.40 14.66 8.84
N ASN A 158 -0.08 15.38 9.89
CA ASN A 158 1.31 15.57 10.33
C ASN A 158 1.94 14.23 10.77
N ARG A 159 1.22 13.43 11.54
CA ARG A 159 1.71 12.13 11.99
C ARG A 159 1.88 11.14 10.83
N LEU A 160 0.95 11.13 9.87
CA LEU A 160 1.09 10.34 8.65
C LEU A 160 2.31 10.78 7.84
N SER A 161 2.51 12.09 7.67
CA SER A 161 3.64 12.65 6.95
C SER A 161 4.98 12.29 7.60
N HIS A 162 5.10 12.50 8.91
CA HIS A 162 6.33 12.17 9.66
C HIS A 162 6.59 10.67 9.69
N GLY A 163 5.56 9.86 9.86
CA GLY A 163 5.68 8.40 9.84
C GLY A 163 6.14 7.89 8.47
N ARG A 164 5.57 8.42 7.37
CA ARG A 164 5.99 8.10 6.01
C ARG A 164 7.46 8.43 5.78
N LYS A 165 7.89 9.60 6.22
CA LYS A 165 9.28 10.04 6.12
C LYS A 165 10.21 9.09 6.86
N ARG A 166 9.85 8.71 8.08
CA ARG A 166 10.63 7.78 8.89
C ARG A 166 10.73 6.40 8.24
N LEU A 167 9.61 5.88 7.73
CA LEU A 167 9.59 4.60 7.01
C LEU A 167 10.37 4.69 5.69
N LYS A 168 10.26 5.80 4.97
CA LYS A 168 11.00 6.05 3.74
C LYS A 168 12.51 6.05 3.96
N GLU A 169 13.00 6.67 5.01
CA GLU A 169 14.42 6.67 5.36
C GLU A 169 14.95 5.25 5.61
N ARG A 170 14.10 4.36 6.13
CA ARG A 170 14.46 2.96 6.40
C ARG A 170 14.27 2.04 5.21
N MET A 171 13.16 2.23 4.48
CA MET A 171 12.71 1.30 3.43
C MET A 171 12.86 1.89 2.03
N THR A 172 13.16 3.17 1.90
CA THR A 172 13.24 3.91 0.65
C THR A 172 12.01 3.75 -0.25
N ILE A 173 10.83 3.62 0.35
CA ILE A 173 9.55 3.54 -0.35
C ILE A 173 8.90 4.92 -0.37
N ASP A 174 8.78 5.53 -1.55
CA ASP A 174 8.09 6.81 -1.73
C ASP A 174 6.57 6.63 -1.64
N GLY A 175 5.89 7.58 -0.99
CA GLY A 175 4.44 7.62 -0.90
C GLY A 175 3.83 6.71 0.15
N PHE A 176 4.64 6.07 0.94
CA PHE A 176 4.20 5.30 2.08
C PHE A 176 4.04 6.16 3.33
#